data_35f506e36ffd8093806b5c2af78ecab9
#
_entry.id   35f506e36ffd8093806b5c2af78ecab9
#
_cell.length_a   1.000
_cell.length_b   1.000
_cell.length_c   1.000
_cell.angle_alpha   90.00
_cell.angle_beta   90.00
_cell.angle_gamma   90.00
#
_symmetry.space_group_name_H-M   'P 1'
#
loop_
_entity.id
_entity.type
_entity.pdbx_description
1 polymer ?
#
loop_
_entity_poly.entity_id
_entity_poly.type
_entity_poly.pdbx_seq_one_letter_code
_entity_poly.pdbx_strand_id
1 'polypeptide(L)'
;RSPSRGLGDVYKRQADNSLTDAEASDGWALLFNGQDMDQWRNFKTPNLSDKWVVENGVMTLTGPGGGDILTKKSYKNFDLRLEWQISEAGNSGIFILVDEEGDKIYSHAPEIQILDNEKHSDNKIDSHRSGSLYDMMASHPSSHKPAGEWNQVRIVFQDRFLQVWQNGVMTVTISLDSTTWDSLLADSKFGHPFYSLFGDWEGFAEADHGHIGLQDHGDPVSFKNIKIREL
;
A
#
# COMPACT_ATOMS: atom_id res chain seq x y z
N ARG A 1 -3.83 -56.87 -1.28
CA ARG A 1 -3.13 -55.56 -1.07
C ARG A 1 -3.84 -54.50 -1.87
N SER A 2 -4.51 -53.56 -1.17
CA SER A 2 -5.04 -52.36 -1.77
C SER A 2 -3.90 -51.38 -2.09
N PRO A 3 -3.87 -50.74 -3.24
CA PRO A 3 -2.88 -49.72 -3.52
C PRO A 3 -3.19 -48.46 -2.69
N SER A 4 -2.20 -48.03 -1.92
CA SER A 4 -2.22 -46.73 -1.26
C SER A 4 -2.33 -45.60 -2.33
N ARG A 5 -3.43 -44.86 -2.32
CA ARG A 5 -3.53 -43.61 -3.07
C ARG A 5 -2.51 -42.66 -2.47
N GLY A 6 -1.46 -42.37 -3.22
CA GLY A 6 -0.52 -41.32 -2.90
C GLY A 6 -1.24 -39.98 -2.84
N LEU A 7 -1.21 -39.33 -1.68
CA LEU A 7 -1.56 -37.96 -1.47
C LEU A 7 -0.47 -37.09 -2.11
N GLY A 8 -0.63 -36.85 -3.40
CA GLY A 8 0.11 -35.84 -4.14
C GLY A 8 -0.86 -34.73 -4.51
N ASP A 9 -1.44 -34.03 -3.52
CA ASP A 9 -2.06 -32.74 -3.75
C ASP A 9 -0.93 -31.77 -4.08
N VAL A 10 -0.67 -31.65 -5.38
CA VAL A 10 0.07 -30.52 -5.93
C VAL A 10 -0.74 -29.29 -5.57
N TYR A 11 -0.32 -28.54 -4.54
CA TYR A 11 -0.80 -27.18 -4.31
C TYR A 11 -0.54 -26.40 -5.59
N LYS A 12 -1.56 -26.27 -6.44
CA LYS A 12 -1.51 -25.36 -7.58
C LYS A 12 -1.36 -23.97 -6.98
N ARG A 13 -0.18 -23.39 -7.13
CA ARG A 13 0.02 -21.98 -6.80
C ARG A 13 -1.06 -21.18 -7.55
N GLN A 14 -1.80 -20.35 -6.84
CA GLN A 14 -2.80 -19.47 -7.44
C GLN A 14 -2.11 -18.67 -8.55
N ALA A 15 -2.76 -18.53 -9.70
CA ALA A 15 -2.25 -17.66 -10.76
C ALA A 15 -2.21 -16.21 -10.28
N ASP A 16 -1.19 -15.48 -10.67
CA ASP A 16 -1.12 -14.04 -10.33
C ASP A 16 -2.35 -13.30 -10.90
N ASN A 17 -2.77 -12.26 -10.22
CA ASN A 17 -3.90 -11.38 -10.56
C ASN A 17 -5.21 -12.14 -10.78
N SER A 18 -5.46 -13.15 -9.97
CA SER A 18 -6.69 -13.95 -10.02
C SER A 18 -7.30 -14.10 -8.63
N LEU A 19 -8.59 -14.43 -8.59
CA LEU A 19 -9.29 -14.83 -7.38
C LEU A 19 -9.52 -16.33 -7.42
N THR A 20 -9.44 -16.99 -6.27
CA THR A 20 -10.00 -18.33 -6.10
C THR A 20 -11.53 -18.23 -6.02
N ASP A 21 -12.23 -19.36 -6.25
CA ASP A 21 -13.68 -19.40 -6.10
C ASP A 21 -14.14 -19.01 -4.68
N ALA A 22 -13.35 -19.37 -3.67
CA ALA A 22 -13.59 -19.01 -2.28
C ALA A 22 -13.45 -17.49 -2.06
N GLU A 23 -12.38 -16.88 -2.58
CA GLU A 23 -12.19 -15.43 -2.49
C GLU A 23 -13.31 -14.67 -3.21
N ALA A 24 -13.70 -15.09 -4.40
CA ALA A 24 -14.82 -14.47 -5.12
C ALA A 24 -16.12 -14.59 -4.32
N SER A 25 -16.39 -15.74 -3.71
CA SER A 25 -17.58 -15.96 -2.86
C SER A 25 -17.54 -15.14 -1.58
N ASP A 26 -16.34 -14.86 -1.04
CA ASP A 26 -16.13 -14.04 0.16
C ASP A 26 -16.13 -12.52 -0.13
N GLY A 27 -16.41 -12.10 -1.36
CA GLY A 27 -16.55 -10.70 -1.74
C GLY A 27 -15.24 -9.99 -2.10
N TRP A 28 -14.16 -10.74 -2.36
CA TRP A 28 -12.94 -10.15 -2.90
C TRP A 28 -13.14 -9.66 -4.33
N ALA A 29 -12.53 -8.53 -4.65
CA ALA A 29 -12.47 -7.96 -5.98
C ALA A 29 -11.01 -7.66 -6.36
N LEU A 30 -10.67 -7.85 -7.63
CA LEU A 30 -9.36 -7.45 -8.15
C LEU A 30 -9.36 -5.93 -8.39
N LEU A 31 -8.34 -5.26 -7.88
CA LEU A 31 -7.99 -3.88 -8.25
C LEU A 31 -7.01 -3.85 -9.42
N PHE A 32 -6.40 -4.98 -9.73
CA PHE A 32 -5.55 -5.18 -10.90
C PHE A 32 -5.73 -6.60 -11.45
N ASN A 33 -6.09 -6.70 -12.71
CA ASN A 33 -6.40 -7.96 -13.40
C ASN A 33 -5.21 -8.54 -14.19
N GLY A 34 -4.06 -7.85 -14.16
CA GLY A 34 -2.87 -8.24 -14.92
C GLY A 34 -2.88 -7.83 -16.40
N GLN A 35 -3.91 -7.14 -16.88
CA GLN A 35 -4.08 -6.77 -18.30
C GLN A 35 -4.19 -5.26 -18.50
N ASP A 36 -4.93 -4.58 -17.63
CA ASP A 36 -5.19 -3.14 -17.71
C ASP A 36 -5.22 -2.50 -16.31
N MET A 37 -5.27 -1.19 -16.28
CA MET A 37 -5.37 -0.38 -15.08
C MET A 37 -6.72 0.37 -15.02
N ASP A 38 -7.78 -0.22 -15.50
CA ASP A 38 -9.11 0.41 -15.60
C ASP A 38 -9.69 0.82 -14.24
N GLN A 39 -9.22 0.24 -13.13
CA GLN A 39 -9.62 0.60 -11.78
C GLN A 39 -8.85 1.81 -11.22
N TRP A 40 -7.84 2.33 -11.96
CA TRP A 40 -6.92 3.35 -11.51
C TRP A 40 -6.99 4.63 -12.33
N ARG A 41 -6.57 5.74 -11.76
CA ARG A 41 -6.33 7.03 -12.41
C ARG A 41 -5.26 7.80 -11.66
N ASN A 42 -4.68 8.83 -12.26
CA ASN A 42 -3.81 9.71 -11.51
C ASN A 42 -4.59 10.55 -10.47
N PHE A 43 -3.88 10.95 -9.43
CA PHE A 43 -4.37 11.89 -8.43
C PHE A 43 -4.79 13.21 -9.09
N LYS A 44 -5.97 13.73 -8.74
CA LYS A 44 -6.57 14.97 -9.27
C LYS A 44 -6.79 15.03 -10.80
N THR A 45 -6.72 13.89 -11.50
CA THR A 45 -6.99 13.84 -12.94
C THR A 45 -7.67 12.52 -13.33
N PRO A 46 -8.58 12.53 -14.30
CA PRO A 46 -9.25 11.31 -14.74
C PRO A 46 -8.36 10.39 -15.59
N ASN A 47 -7.26 10.90 -16.11
CA ASN A 47 -6.37 10.17 -16.98
C ASN A 47 -5.32 9.39 -16.16
N LEU A 48 -4.67 8.44 -16.80
CA LEU A 48 -3.51 7.72 -16.30
C LEU A 48 -2.30 8.07 -17.17
N SER A 49 -1.15 8.32 -16.53
CA SER A 49 0.10 8.61 -17.22
C SER A 49 0.63 7.38 -17.95
N ASP A 50 1.29 7.59 -19.09
CA ASP A 50 1.98 6.57 -19.86
C ASP A 50 3.26 6.03 -19.19
N LYS A 51 3.68 6.60 -18.06
CA LYS A 51 4.75 6.08 -17.22
C LYS A 51 4.32 4.89 -16.35
N TRP A 52 3.02 4.76 -16.12
CA TRP A 52 2.44 3.56 -15.53
C TRP A 52 2.10 2.58 -16.65
N VAL A 53 2.79 1.46 -16.69
CA VAL A 53 2.64 0.45 -17.74
C VAL A 53 2.22 -0.90 -17.18
N VAL A 54 1.60 -1.73 -18.02
CA VAL A 54 1.33 -3.14 -17.71
C VAL A 54 2.14 -4.01 -18.64
N GLU A 55 3.06 -4.78 -18.07
CA GLU A 55 3.88 -5.73 -18.81
C GLU A 55 3.95 -7.08 -18.07
N ASN A 56 3.70 -8.17 -18.78
CA ASN A 56 3.77 -9.53 -18.24
C ASN A 56 2.92 -9.76 -16.96
N GLY A 57 1.76 -9.11 -16.87
CA GLY A 57 0.89 -9.20 -15.70
C GLY A 57 1.35 -8.38 -14.50
N VAL A 58 2.25 -7.43 -14.69
CA VAL A 58 2.78 -6.56 -13.64
C VAL A 58 2.47 -5.11 -13.99
N MET A 59 1.95 -4.35 -13.03
CA MET A 59 1.76 -2.90 -13.12
C MET A 59 3.03 -2.23 -12.61
N THR A 60 3.66 -1.37 -13.42
CA THR A 60 4.96 -0.78 -13.12
C THR A 60 4.96 0.72 -13.40
N LEU A 61 5.41 1.50 -12.42
CA LEU A 61 5.93 2.85 -12.66
C LEU A 61 7.35 2.72 -13.19
N THR A 62 7.59 3.24 -14.39
CA THR A 62 8.89 3.06 -15.09
C THR A 62 9.94 4.10 -14.70
N GLY A 63 9.55 5.13 -13.95
CA GLY A 63 10.41 6.22 -13.49
C GLY A 63 9.62 7.50 -13.25
N PRO A 64 10.31 8.62 -13.00
CA PRO A 64 9.67 9.85 -12.55
C PRO A 64 8.70 10.44 -13.58
N GLY A 65 7.69 11.15 -13.06
CA GLY A 65 6.70 11.88 -13.86
C GLY A 65 5.46 11.06 -14.25
N GLY A 66 5.28 9.89 -13.64
CA GLY A 66 4.03 9.12 -13.74
C GLY A 66 2.90 9.73 -12.92
N GLY A 67 3.27 10.44 -11.86
CA GLY A 67 2.34 10.95 -10.86
C GLY A 67 1.73 9.84 -10.01
N ASP A 68 1.28 10.21 -8.82
CA ASP A 68 0.59 9.29 -7.92
C ASP A 68 -0.70 8.80 -8.56
N ILE A 69 -1.04 7.54 -8.31
CA ILE A 69 -2.29 6.97 -8.80
C ILE A 69 -3.17 6.54 -7.64
N LEU A 70 -4.47 6.51 -7.89
CA LEU A 70 -5.45 6.06 -6.90
C LEU A 70 -6.57 5.25 -7.57
N THR A 71 -7.25 4.44 -6.76
CA THR A 71 -8.42 3.70 -7.22
C THR A 71 -9.56 4.64 -7.61
N LYS A 72 -10.34 4.30 -8.65
CA LYS A 72 -11.53 5.09 -9.02
C LYS A 72 -12.63 5.02 -7.96
N LYS A 73 -12.74 3.90 -7.26
CA LYS A 73 -13.67 3.70 -6.14
C LYS A 73 -12.98 4.05 -4.81
N SER A 74 -13.72 4.65 -3.88
CA SER A 74 -13.32 4.85 -2.48
C SER A 74 -13.84 3.72 -1.59
N TYR A 75 -13.19 3.51 -0.46
CA TYR A 75 -13.47 2.43 0.48
C TYR A 75 -13.50 2.98 1.90
N LYS A 76 -14.38 2.42 2.76
CA LYS A 76 -14.49 2.78 4.18
C LYS A 76 -13.81 1.73 5.05
N ASN A 77 -14.31 0.52 5.04
CA ASN A 77 -13.76 -0.63 5.76
C ASN A 77 -13.31 -1.68 4.75
N PHE A 78 -12.08 -2.17 4.85
CA PHE A 78 -11.55 -3.08 3.84
C PHE A 78 -10.42 -3.99 4.35
N ASP A 79 -10.22 -5.10 3.66
CA ASP A 79 -9.02 -5.95 3.69
C ASP A 79 -8.36 -5.84 2.29
N LEU A 80 -7.24 -5.15 2.19
CA LEU A 80 -6.44 -4.96 0.98
C LEU A 80 -5.24 -5.90 1.00
N ARG A 81 -4.96 -6.55 -0.11
CA ARG A 81 -3.75 -7.36 -0.29
C ARG A 81 -3.11 -7.00 -1.61
N LEU A 82 -1.78 -6.92 -1.60
CA LEU A 82 -0.99 -6.69 -2.79
C LEU A 82 0.43 -7.22 -2.62
N GLU A 83 1.14 -7.32 -3.74
CA GLU A 83 2.58 -7.55 -3.77
C GLU A 83 3.27 -6.38 -4.46
N TRP A 84 4.43 -5.98 -3.93
CA TRP A 84 5.25 -4.90 -4.49
C TRP A 84 6.71 -5.31 -4.61
N GLN A 85 7.42 -4.69 -5.55
CA GLN A 85 8.85 -4.83 -5.77
C GLN A 85 9.41 -3.45 -6.09
N ILE A 86 10.47 -3.04 -5.40
CA ILE A 86 11.11 -1.72 -5.58
C ILE A 86 12.49 -1.86 -6.21
N SER A 87 12.91 -0.83 -6.94
CA SER A 87 14.27 -0.71 -7.47
C SER A 87 15.30 -0.49 -6.35
N GLU A 88 16.58 -0.69 -6.67
CA GLU A 88 17.68 -0.35 -5.77
C GLU A 88 17.64 1.13 -5.39
N ALA A 89 17.82 1.43 -4.09
CA ALA A 89 17.66 2.74 -3.48
C ALA A 89 16.31 3.42 -3.74
N GLY A 90 15.26 2.65 -4.09
CA GLY A 90 13.95 3.18 -4.45
C GLY A 90 13.06 3.48 -3.25
N ASN A 91 12.10 4.38 -3.49
CA ASN A 91 11.07 4.84 -2.56
C ASN A 91 9.71 4.86 -3.26
N SER A 92 8.67 4.48 -2.55
CA SER A 92 7.26 4.53 -2.94
C SER A 92 6.39 4.39 -1.69
N GLY A 93 5.06 4.37 -1.84
CA GLY A 93 4.13 4.23 -0.71
C GLY A 93 2.77 3.69 -1.13
N ILE A 94 2.06 3.11 -0.17
CA ILE A 94 0.66 2.72 -0.29
C ILE A 94 -0.15 3.64 0.62
N PHE A 95 -1.06 4.42 0.05
CA PHE A 95 -1.93 5.32 0.80
C PHE A 95 -3.29 4.70 1.04
N ILE A 96 -3.87 5.00 2.18
CA ILE A 96 -5.27 4.70 2.52
C ILE A 96 -6.00 6.00 2.84
N LEU A 97 -7.32 6.01 2.73
CA LEU A 97 -8.16 7.18 3.01
C LEU A 97 -7.81 8.41 2.15
N VAL A 98 -7.28 8.20 0.95
CA VAL A 98 -6.94 9.34 0.08
C VAL A 98 -8.21 10.09 -0.29
N ASP A 99 -8.23 11.39 0.02
CA ASP A 99 -9.12 12.37 -0.58
C ASP A 99 -8.36 13.20 -1.64
N GLU A 100 -9.06 14.09 -2.32
CA GLU A 100 -8.43 14.96 -3.32
C GLU A 100 -8.54 16.45 -2.93
N GLU A 101 -8.81 16.74 -1.65
CA GLU A 101 -8.89 18.11 -1.14
C GLU A 101 -7.50 18.70 -0.93
N GLY A 102 -6.56 17.90 -0.40
CA GLY A 102 -5.15 18.29 -0.23
C GLY A 102 -4.38 18.44 -1.55
N ASP A 103 -3.29 19.18 -1.55
CA ASP A 103 -2.49 19.46 -2.76
C ASP A 103 -1.69 18.24 -3.24
N LYS A 104 -1.37 17.33 -2.35
CA LYS A 104 -0.60 16.11 -2.60
C LYS A 104 -1.37 14.90 -2.09
N ILE A 105 -1.11 13.74 -2.67
CA ILE A 105 -1.75 12.49 -2.24
C ILE A 105 -1.53 12.20 -0.75
N TYR A 106 -0.39 12.61 -0.21
CA TYR A 106 0.00 12.42 1.19
C TYR A 106 -0.45 13.54 2.13
N SER A 107 -1.16 14.59 1.64
CA SER A 107 -1.59 15.70 2.49
C SER A 107 -2.51 15.25 3.61
N HIS A 108 -3.45 14.35 3.31
CA HIS A 108 -4.44 13.88 4.28
C HIS A 108 -4.43 12.36 4.49
N ALA A 109 -3.63 11.63 3.73
CA ALA A 109 -3.69 10.17 3.69
C ALA A 109 -2.54 9.50 4.44
N PRO A 110 -2.82 8.59 5.39
CA PRO A 110 -1.81 7.74 5.99
C PRO A 110 -1.10 6.86 4.94
N GLU A 111 0.21 6.78 5.06
CA GLU A 111 1.09 6.06 4.14
C GLU A 111 1.69 4.82 4.80
N ILE A 112 1.58 3.68 4.12
CA ILE A 112 2.36 2.47 4.42
C ILE A 112 3.58 2.48 3.51
N GLN A 113 4.75 2.67 4.11
CA GLN A 113 6.00 2.91 3.40
C GLN A 113 6.46 1.72 2.58
N ILE A 114 6.94 2.00 1.36
CA ILE A 114 7.69 1.10 0.49
C ILE A 114 9.09 1.70 0.30
N LEU A 115 10.12 0.99 0.74
CA LEU A 115 11.50 1.50 0.69
C LEU A 115 12.50 0.37 0.46
N ASP A 116 13.56 0.65 -0.28
CA ASP A 116 14.79 -0.14 -0.17
C ASP A 116 15.48 0.20 1.16
N ASN A 117 15.20 -0.60 2.19
CA ASN A 117 15.72 -0.37 3.53
C ASN A 117 17.24 -0.49 3.63
N GLU A 118 17.93 -1.01 2.62
CA GLU A 118 19.37 -1.21 2.62
C GLU A 118 20.12 -0.01 2.06
N LYS A 119 19.58 0.62 1.01
CA LYS A 119 20.35 1.63 0.24
C LYS A 119 19.70 3.01 0.17
N HIS A 120 18.40 3.15 0.36
CA HIS A 120 17.76 4.47 0.31
C HIS A 120 18.22 5.33 1.50
N SER A 121 18.43 6.64 1.26
CA SER A 121 18.94 7.57 2.28
C SER A 121 18.01 7.75 3.48
N ASP A 122 16.72 7.59 3.28
CA ASP A 122 15.66 7.77 4.30
C ASP A 122 15.58 6.60 5.31
N ASN A 123 16.32 5.51 5.07
CA ASN A 123 16.39 4.33 5.94
C ASN A 123 17.00 4.60 7.34
N LYS A 124 17.45 5.83 7.59
CA LYS A 124 18.06 6.25 8.88
C LYS A 124 17.02 6.46 9.98
N ILE A 125 15.77 6.71 9.59
CA ILE A 125 14.64 6.91 10.48
C ILE A 125 13.82 5.63 10.48
N ASP A 126 13.61 5.01 11.63
CA ASP A 126 12.96 3.69 11.72
C ASP A 126 11.50 3.73 11.21
N SER A 127 10.78 4.84 11.46
CA SER A 127 9.41 5.04 10.96
C SER A 127 9.32 5.36 9.47
N HIS A 128 10.45 5.52 8.77
CA HIS A 128 10.52 5.70 7.32
C HIS A 128 10.89 4.42 6.57
N ARG A 129 11.09 3.31 7.29
CA ARG A 129 11.41 2.03 6.66
C ARG A 129 10.16 1.32 6.15
N SER A 130 10.37 0.45 5.18
CA SER A 130 9.32 -0.36 4.56
C SER A 130 8.42 -1.07 5.58
N GLY A 131 7.11 -0.99 5.38
CA GLY A 131 6.09 -1.57 6.24
C GLY A 131 5.72 -0.71 7.46
N SER A 132 6.34 0.46 7.65
CA SER A 132 5.99 1.43 8.67
C SER A 132 4.73 2.22 8.29
N LEU A 133 4.03 2.73 9.28
CA LEU A 133 3.16 3.88 9.10
C LEU A 133 4.08 5.10 9.09
N TYR A 134 4.27 5.67 7.90
CA TYR A 134 5.30 6.66 7.61
C TYR A 134 5.32 7.82 8.61
N ASP A 135 6.51 8.12 9.12
CA ASP A 135 6.81 9.18 10.09
C ASP A 135 6.07 9.09 11.44
N MET A 136 5.28 8.02 11.65
CA MET A 136 4.47 7.83 12.87
C MET A 136 4.84 6.56 13.65
N MET A 137 4.77 5.37 13.02
CA MET A 137 5.01 4.11 13.70
C MET A 137 5.97 3.23 12.90
N ALA A 138 7.10 2.90 13.51
CA ALA A 138 8.11 2.04 12.90
C ALA A 138 7.62 0.60 12.73
N SER A 139 8.01 -0.03 11.62
CA SER A 139 7.80 -1.46 11.37
C SER A 139 8.68 -2.32 12.29
N HIS A 140 8.08 -2.96 13.27
CA HIS A 140 8.75 -3.90 14.17
C HIS A 140 7.98 -5.20 14.33
N PRO A 141 8.67 -6.35 14.14
CA PRO A 141 10.03 -6.50 13.59
C PRO A 141 10.08 -6.20 12.09
N SER A 142 11.25 -5.81 11.60
CA SER A 142 11.43 -5.61 10.15
C SER A 142 11.27 -6.94 9.42
N SER A 143 10.50 -6.93 8.34
CA SER A 143 10.15 -8.13 7.56
C SER A 143 10.31 -7.94 6.05
N HIS A 144 10.93 -6.83 5.63
CA HIS A 144 11.16 -6.54 4.21
C HIS A 144 12.10 -7.55 3.56
N LYS A 145 11.94 -7.72 2.26
CA LYS A 145 12.91 -8.37 1.38
C LYS A 145 13.69 -7.31 0.61
N PRO A 146 14.93 -7.61 0.18
CA PRO A 146 15.75 -6.68 -0.57
C PRO A 146 15.11 -6.14 -1.84
N ALA A 147 15.61 -5.01 -2.35
CA ALA A 147 15.24 -4.47 -3.66
C ALA A 147 15.34 -5.55 -4.75
N GLY A 148 14.39 -5.55 -5.67
CA GLY A 148 14.28 -6.58 -6.71
C GLY A 148 13.56 -7.87 -6.27
N GLU A 149 13.17 -8.00 -5.00
CA GLU A 149 12.34 -9.12 -4.53
C GLU A 149 10.90 -8.69 -4.26
N TRP A 150 9.95 -9.63 -4.47
CA TRP A 150 8.53 -9.39 -4.20
C TRP A 150 8.22 -9.45 -2.72
N ASN A 151 7.67 -8.37 -2.19
CA ASN A 151 7.13 -8.25 -0.84
C ASN A 151 5.61 -8.35 -0.87
N GLN A 152 5.04 -9.02 0.12
CA GLN A 152 3.59 -9.13 0.30
C GLN A 152 3.13 -8.16 1.38
N VAL A 153 2.05 -7.44 1.11
CA VAL A 153 1.41 -6.56 2.10
C VAL A 153 -0.06 -6.92 2.23
N ARG A 154 -0.54 -6.92 3.46
CA ARG A 154 -1.96 -6.92 3.80
C ARG A 154 -2.24 -5.74 4.69
N ILE A 155 -3.28 -4.97 4.36
CA ILE A 155 -3.77 -3.85 5.14
C ILE A 155 -5.24 -4.11 5.47
N VAL A 156 -5.58 -4.16 6.75
CA VAL A 156 -6.97 -4.20 7.22
C VAL A 156 -7.27 -2.87 7.89
N PHE A 157 -8.28 -2.20 7.38
CA PHE A 157 -8.80 -0.97 7.97
C PHE A 157 -10.29 -1.16 8.25
N GLN A 158 -10.66 -1.12 9.51
CA GLN A 158 -12.05 -1.32 9.93
C GLN A 158 -12.36 -0.44 11.14
N ASP A 159 -13.42 0.38 11.04
CA ASP A 159 -13.89 1.23 12.13
C ASP A 159 -12.73 2.04 12.75
N ARG A 160 -11.93 2.67 11.88
CA ARG A 160 -10.74 3.47 12.20
C ARG A 160 -9.62 2.70 12.92
N PHE A 161 -9.65 1.37 12.86
CA PHE A 161 -8.57 0.52 13.34
C PHE A 161 -7.74 -0.01 12.17
N LEU A 162 -6.46 0.33 12.17
CA LEU A 162 -5.48 -0.02 11.14
C LEU A 162 -4.60 -1.18 11.61
N GLN A 163 -4.49 -2.20 10.77
CA GLN A 163 -3.53 -3.30 10.94
C GLN A 163 -2.80 -3.53 9.62
N VAL A 164 -1.48 -3.65 9.69
CA VAL A 164 -0.62 -3.91 8.52
C VAL A 164 0.25 -5.11 8.77
N TRP A 165 0.34 -5.97 7.78
CA TRP A 165 1.29 -7.08 7.73
C TRP A 165 2.18 -6.94 6.50
N GLN A 166 3.47 -7.16 6.67
CA GLN A 166 4.43 -7.28 5.58
C GLN A 166 5.12 -8.65 5.67
N ASN A 167 5.06 -9.43 4.58
CA ASN A 167 5.59 -10.78 4.50
C ASN A 167 5.13 -11.71 5.65
N GLY A 168 3.85 -11.57 6.04
CA GLY A 168 3.22 -12.35 7.10
C GLY A 168 3.50 -11.87 8.53
N VAL A 169 4.32 -10.85 8.71
CA VAL A 169 4.63 -10.25 10.02
C VAL A 169 3.79 -8.98 10.21
N MET A 170 3.09 -8.87 11.33
CA MET A 170 2.35 -7.64 11.69
C MET A 170 3.35 -6.53 12.01
N THR A 171 3.29 -5.43 11.27
CA THR A 171 4.22 -4.29 11.38
C THR A 171 3.58 -3.08 12.03
N VAL A 172 2.28 -2.88 11.84
CA VAL A 172 1.51 -1.78 12.40
C VAL A 172 0.19 -2.30 12.96
N THR A 173 -0.20 -1.81 14.13
CA THR A 173 -1.53 -2.01 14.71
C THR A 173 -1.88 -0.80 15.56
N ILE A 174 -2.93 -0.05 15.18
CA ILE A 174 -3.30 1.19 15.85
C ILE A 174 -4.77 1.55 15.58
N SER A 175 -5.44 2.12 16.58
CA SER A 175 -6.70 2.84 16.37
C SER A 175 -6.40 4.31 16.11
N LEU A 176 -6.97 4.87 15.04
CA LEU A 176 -6.86 6.29 14.69
C LEU A 176 -7.63 7.20 15.67
N ASP A 177 -8.47 6.62 16.51
CA ASP A 177 -9.23 7.33 17.55
C ASP A 177 -8.60 7.15 18.96
N SER A 178 -7.32 6.76 19.02
CA SER A 178 -6.63 6.51 20.30
C SER A 178 -5.72 7.67 20.71
N THR A 179 -5.51 7.82 22.00
CA THR A 179 -4.50 8.77 22.52
C THR A 179 -3.07 8.46 22.06
N THR A 180 -2.80 7.19 21.70
CA THR A 180 -1.52 6.81 21.07
C THR A 180 -1.41 7.43 19.68
N TRP A 181 -2.48 7.40 18.89
CA TRP A 181 -2.52 8.07 17.60
C TRP A 181 -2.27 9.58 17.75
N ASP A 182 -2.98 10.23 18.67
CA ASP A 182 -2.81 11.67 18.91
C ASP A 182 -1.37 12.04 19.26
N SER A 183 -0.70 11.21 20.06
CA SER A 183 0.70 11.42 20.43
C SER A 183 1.63 11.24 19.24
N LEU A 184 1.46 10.17 18.45
CA LEU A 184 2.27 9.91 17.26
C LEU A 184 2.05 11.00 16.20
N LEU A 185 0.83 11.45 16.01
CA LEU A 185 0.50 12.55 15.09
C LEU A 185 1.19 13.85 15.52
N ALA A 186 1.12 14.21 16.79
CA ALA A 186 1.73 15.43 17.32
C ALA A 186 3.25 15.43 17.19
N ASP A 187 3.89 14.26 17.26
CA ASP A 187 5.35 14.10 17.13
C ASP A 187 5.82 14.00 15.67
N SER A 188 4.90 13.73 14.73
CA SER A 188 5.18 13.58 13.30
C SER A 188 5.18 14.91 12.55
N LYS A 189 5.63 14.88 11.29
CA LYS A 189 5.52 16.05 10.40
C LYS A 189 4.07 16.50 10.13
N PHE A 190 3.11 15.59 10.29
CA PHE A 190 1.70 15.84 10.00
C PHE A 190 0.98 16.64 11.09
N GLY A 191 1.43 16.60 12.34
CA GLY A 191 0.83 17.30 13.46
C GLY A 191 1.73 18.33 14.13
N HIS A 192 3.06 18.24 13.94
CA HIS A 192 3.98 19.13 14.61
C HIS A 192 3.99 20.53 13.98
N PRO A 193 3.76 21.63 14.74
CA PRO A 193 3.59 22.99 14.22
C PRO A 193 4.74 23.52 13.33
N PHE A 194 5.96 23.03 13.55
CA PHE A 194 7.12 23.42 12.75
C PHE A 194 6.96 23.02 11.28
N TYR A 195 6.36 21.87 11.01
CA TYR A 195 6.22 21.31 9.67
C TYR A 195 5.01 21.88 8.88
N SER A 196 4.09 22.56 9.56
CA SER A 196 3.00 23.30 8.87
C SER A 196 3.50 24.40 7.91
N LEU A 197 4.78 24.78 8.03
CA LEU A 197 5.45 25.67 7.08
C LEU A 197 5.79 25.01 5.74
N PHE A 198 5.78 23.66 5.67
CA PHE A 198 6.23 22.87 4.53
C PHE A 198 5.11 22.07 3.86
N GLY A 199 3.92 22.04 4.45
CA GLY A 199 2.77 21.33 3.92
C GLY A 199 1.48 21.69 4.66
N ASP A 200 0.36 21.51 3.98
CA ASP A 200 -0.96 21.58 4.60
C ASP A 200 -1.35 20.16 5.03
N TRP A 201 -1.48 19.97 6.34
CA TRP A 201 -1.80 18.71 6.99
C TRP A 201 -3.14 18.76 7.74
N GLU A 202 -3.89 19.86 7.59
CA GLU A 202 -5.21 19.99 8.23
C GLU A 202 -6.14 18.91 7.71
N GLY A 203 -6.74 18.12 8.63
CA GLY A 203 -7.57 17.00 8.26
C GLY A 203 -6.83 15.67 8.01
N PHE A 204 -5.52 15.57 8.34
CA PHE A 204 -4.76 14.34 8.16
C PHE A 204 -5.43 13.14 8.83
N ALA A 205 -5.75 12.12 8.04
CA ALA A 205 -6.43 10.88 8.45
C ALA A 205 -7.84 11.07 9.06
N GLU A 206 -8.49 12.21 8.87
CA GLU A 206 -9.84 12.47 9.40
C GLU A 206 -10.95 11.90 8.51
N ALA A 207 -10.68 11.64 7.23
CA ALA A 207 -11.64 11.06 6.32
C ALA A 207 -12.14 9.70 6.81
N ASP A 208 -13.45 9.45 6.72
CA ASP A 208 -14.08 8.20 7.12
C ASP A 208 -14.09 7.16 6.00
N HIS A 209 -13.77 7.56 4.77
CA HIS A 209 -13.59 6.75 3.58
C HIS A 209 -12.66 7.49 2.61
N GLY A 210 -12.02 6.75 1.72
CA GLY A 210 -11.12 7.34 0.73
C GLY A 210 -10.62 6.32 -0.28
N HIS A 211 -9.84 6.78 -1.21
CA HIS A 211 -9.23 5.93 -2.23
C HIS A 211 -8.00 5.20 -1.69
N ILE A 212 -7.63 4.10 -2.33
CA ILE A 212 -6.32 3.47 -2.16
C ILE A 212 -5.37 4.13 -3.16
N GLY A 213 -4.21 4.59 -2.69
CA GLY A 213 -3.22 5.27 -3.52
C GLY A 213 -1.89 4.51 -3.61
N LEU A 214 -1.16 4.74 -4.72
CA LEU A 214 0.21 4.27 -4.92
C LEU A 214 1.07 5.44 -5.36
N GLN A 215 2.25 5.58 -4.72
CA GLN A 215 3.11 6.75 -4.88
C GLN A 215 4.06 6.66 -6.07
N ASP A 216 4.19 7.76 -6.80
CA ASP A 216 5.33 8.07 -7.65
C ASP A 216 6.34 8.95 -6.89
N HIS A 217 7.33 8.33 -6.27
CA HIS A 217 8.44 9.05 -5.65
C HIS A 217 9.62 9.28 -6.62
N GLY A 218 9.46 8.90 -7.90
CA GLY A 218 10.47 9.03 -8.95
C GLY A 218 11.21 7.74 -9.25
N ASP A 219 11.08 6.72 -8.44
CA ASP A 219 11.79 5.45 -8.56
C ASP A 219 10.91 4.36 -9.19
N PRO A 220 11.48 3.46 -10.00
CA PRO A 220 10.74 2.33 -10.52
C PRO A 220 10.20 1.44 -9.40
N VAL A 221 8.90 1.20 -9.44
CA VAL A 221 8.20 0.30 -8.51
C VAL A 221 7.17 -0.53 -9.27
N SER A 222 7.02 -1.78 -8.89
CA SER A 222 6.12 -2.73 -9.53
C SER A 222 5.12 -3.32 -8.55
N PHE A 223 3.90 -3.57 -9.03
CA PHE A 223 2.80 -4.11 -8.25
C PHE A 223 2.10 -5.25 -8.98
N LYS A 224 1.61 -6.24 -8.23
CA LYS A 224 0.73 -7.31 -8.71
C LYS A 224 -0.14 -7.85 -7.58
N ASN A 225 -1.07 -8.74 -7.92
CA ASN A 225 -1.95 -9.42 -6.96
C ASN A 225 -2.74 -8.45 -6.09
N ILE A 226 -3.12 -7.29 -6.66
CA ILE A 226 -3.85 -6.25 -5.93
C ILE A 226 -5.33 -6.64 -5.87
N LYS A 227 -5.81 -6.95 -4.68
CA LYS A 227 -7.20 -7.31 -4.42
C LYS A 227 -7.70 -6.73 -3.12
N ILE A 228 -8.98 -6.42 -3.06
CA ILE A 228 -9.65 -5.80 -1.93
C ILE A 228 -10.96 -6.51 -1.61
N ARG A 229 -11.33 -6.51 -0.33
CA ARG A 229 -12.64 -6.92 0.15
C ARG A 229 -13.17 -5.85 1.08
N GLU A 230 -14.41 -5.40 0.84
CA GLU A 230 -15.12 -4.53 1.76
C GLU A 230 -15.59 -5.32 2.99
N LEU A 231 -15.51 -4.71 4.18
CA LEU A 231 -15.81 -5.31 5.48
C LEU A 231 -17.06 -4.72 6.11
#